data_b1affedd375783c4b5c02bb7eb701a3d
#
_entry.id   b1affedd375783c4b5c02bb7eb701a3d
#
_cell.length_a   1.000
_cell.length_b   1.000
_cell.length_c   1.000
_cell.angle_alpha   90.00
_cell.angle_beta   90.00
_cell.angle_gamma   90.00
#
_symmetry.space_group_name_H-M   'P 1'
#
loop_
_entity.id
_entity.type
_entity.pdbx_description
1 polymer ?
#
loop_
_entity_poly.entity_id
_entity_poly.type
_entity_poly.pdbx_seq_one_letter_code
_entity_poly.pdbx_strand_id
1 'polypeptide(L)'
;RDYYASRGLGDVYKRQAMTNEELTLYNIGENLDSLMTLDPRGYGVCRILYRAARDYAGEPLSVHAAKGLVAHIHSGDLVYIITGFVLLPWKQPETDGMVSSMMLARFLIKAFDCTPVLVVPEECMEAVRRLAMVLGFHLYDTVEEAQEYPFSMCAVPFTKDDREAPAQAEALLAKGVPAAVITNEAPGRNAKGAYH
;
A
#
# COMPACT_ATOMS: atom_id res chain seq x y z
N ARG A 1 -9.45 -22.48 26.18
CA ARG A 1 -8.29 -21.95 26.96
C ARG A 1 -6.97 -22.51 26.44
N ASP A 2 -6.89 -23.77 26.04
CA ASP A 2 -5.64 -24.45 25.62
C ASP A 2 -5.12 -24.04 24.23
N TYR A 3 -5.99 -23.57 23.36
CA TYR A 3 -5.65 -23.12 21.99
C TYR A 3 -4.73 -21.86 21.98
N TYR A 4 -4.85 -20.99 22.97
CA TYR A 4 -4.00 -19.80 23.09
C TYR A 4 -2.62 -20.10 23.67
N ALA A 5 -2.51 -21.08 24.55
CA ALA A 5 -1.25 -21.50 25.15
C ALA A 5 -0.34 -22.21 24.12
N SER A 6 -0.91 -23.03 23.24
CA SER A 6 -0.17 -23.73 22.19
C SER A 6 0.40 -22.80 21.12
N ARG A 7 -0.29 -21.71 20.78
CA ARG A 7 0.22 -20.69 19.84
C ARG A 7 1.38 -19.88 20.43
N GLY A 8 1.31 -19.50 21.71
CA GLY A 8 2.41 -18.82 22.39
C GLY A 8 3.70 -19.65 22.43
N LEU A 9 3.59 -20.96 22.64
CA LEU A 9 4.73 -21.87 22.59
C LEU A 9 5.30 -21.99 21.15
N GLY A 10 4.45 -22.07 20.13
CA GLY A 10 4.89 -22.10 18.73
C GLY A 10 5.69 -20.86 18.33
N ASP A 11 5.30 -19.67 18.77
CA ASP A 11 6.03 -18.42 18.56
C ASP A 11 7.38 -18.39 19.28
N VAL A 12 7.47 -18.95 20.50
CA VAL A 12 8.72 -19.05 21.25
C VAL A 12 9.71 -19.96 20.51
N TYR A 13 9.28 -21.12 20.04
CA TYR A 13 10.13 -22.05 19.29
C TYR A 13 10.57 -21.45 17.94
N LYS A 14 9.69 -20.76 17.22
CA LYS A 14 10.05 -20.04 16.00
C LYS A 14 11.18 -19.02 16.25
N ARG A 15 11.05 -18.21 17.30
CA ARG A 15 12.06 -17.20 17.64
C ARG A 15 13.41 -17.80 18.06
N GLN A 16 13.42 -18.97 18.70
CA GLN A 16 14.65 -19.66 19.08
C GLN A 16 15.45 -20.21 17.89
N ALA A 17 14.78 -20.43 16.75
CA ALA A 17 15.42 -20.94 15.53
C ALA A 17 15.91 -19.80 14.60
N MET A 18 15.61 -18.52 14.92
CA MET A 18 16.01 -17.37 14.13
C MET A 18 17.45 -16.96 14.42
N THR A 19 18.13 -16.47 13.39
CA THR A 19 19.38 -15.73 13.55
C THR A 19 19.15 -14.41 14.31
N ASN A 20 20.21 -13.78 14.80
CA ASN A 20 20.09 -12.48 15.47
C ASN A 20 19.51 -11.38 14.56
N GLU A 21 19.84 -11.40 13.26
CA GLU A 21 19.31 -10.45 12.28
C GLU A 21 17.82 -10.68 12.03
N GLU A 22 17.42 -11.92 11.82
CA GLU A 22 16.00 -12.29 11.64
C GLU A 22 15.17 -11.94 12.88
N LEU A 23 15.70 -12.21 14.08
CA LEU A 23 15.04 -11.88 15.33
C LEU A 23 14.91 -10.37 15.52
N THR A 24 15.94 -9.61 15.14
CA THR A 24 15.91 -8.15 15.20
C THR A 24 14.84 -7.60 14.26
N LEU A 25 14.82 -8.05 13.00
CA LEU A 25 13.82 -7.64 12.03
C LEU A 25 12.40 -8.02 12.48
N TYR A 26 12.23 -9.23 13.00
CA TYR A 26 10.96 -9.70 13.55
C TYR A 26 10.46 -8.80 14.68
N ASN A 27 11.33 -8.47 15.65
CA ASN A 27 10.96 -7.61 16.77
C ASN A 27 10.65 -6.18 16.36
N ILE A 28 11.34 -5.63 15.37
CA ILE A 28 11.01 -4.32 14.77
C ILE A 28 9.59 -4.39 14.18
N GLY A 29 9.29 -5.42 13.41
CA GLY A 29 7.96 -5.60 12.85
C GLY A 29 6.86 -5.73 13.89
N GLU A 30 7.06 -6.52 14.93
CA GLU A 30 6.10 -6.65 16.05
C GLU A 30 5.81 -5.30 16.72
N ASN A 31 6.84 -4.47 16.90
CA ASN A 31 6.68 -3.14 17.48
C ASN A 31 5.93 -2.19 16.55
N LEU A 32 6.25 -2.20 15.24
CA LEU A 32 5.55 -1.39 14.23
C LEU A 32 4.09 -1.82 14.11
N ASP A 33 3.83 -3.12 13.99
CA ASP A 33 2.48 -3.65 13.88
C ASP A 33 1.65 -3.31 15.14
N SER A 34 2.26 -3.40 16.32
CA SER A 34 1.61 -3.03 17.58
C SER A 34 1.23 -1.55 17.63
N LEU A 35 2.09 -0.68 17.10
CA LEU A 35 1.82 0.75 17.00
C LEU A 35 0.71 1.06 15.99
N MET A 36 0.77 0.43 14.80
CA MET A 36 -0.20 0.66 13.73
C MET A 36 -1.59 0.08 14.04
N THR A 37 -1.67 -0.93 14.90
CA THR A 37 -2.93 -1.57 15.29
C THR A 37 -3.51 -1.04 16.60
N LEU A 38 -3.04 0.11 17.07
CA LEU A 38 -3.66 0.81 18.18
C LEU A 38 -5.14 1.06 17.86
N ASP A 39 -5.98 0.80 18.86
CA ASP A 39 -7.42 1.03 18.76
C ASP A 39 -7.84 2.12 19.77
N PRO A 40 -7.59 3.39 19.46
CA PRO A 40 -7.82 4.50 20.40
C PRO A 40 -9.30 4.70 20.72
N ARG A 41 -10.20 4.21 19.85
CA ARG A 41 -11.65 4.24 20.07
C ARG A 41 -12.17 3.05 20.88
N GLY A 42 -11.38 1.99 21.02
CA GLY A 42 -11.73 0.80 21.80
C GLY A 42 -12.81 -0.08 21.20
N TYR A 43 -13.07 0.01 19.90
CA TYR A 43 -14.08 -0.82 19.22
C TYR A 43 -13.66 -2.29 19.05
N GLY A 44 -12.38 -2.58 19.22
CA GLY A 44 -11.83 -3.94 19.14
C GLY A 44 -11.64 -4.48 17.72
N VAL A 45 -12.11 -3.77 16.69
CA VAL A 45 -12.08 -4.23 15.30
C VAL A 45 -10.65 -4.37 14.78
N CYS A 46 -9.79 -3.39 15.03
CA CYS A 46 -8.40 -3.42 14.58
C CYS A 46 -7.66 -4.66 15.10
N ARG A 47 -7.87 -5.04 16.35
CA ARG A 47 -7.23 -6.22 16.96
C ARG A 47 -7.70 -7.53 16.36
N ILE A 48 -8.98 -7.61 15.98
CA ILE A 48 -9.57 -8.80 15.34
C ILE A 48 -9.02 -8.95 13.92
N LEU A 49 -9.04 -7.87 13.14
CA LEU A 49 -8.55 -7.86 11.76
C LEU A 49 -7.03 -8.12 11.71
N TYR A 50 -6.27 -7.46 12.57
CA TYR A 50 -4.82 -7.68 12.65
C TYR A 50 -4.50 -9.15 12.96
N ARG A 51 -5.18 -9.75 13.94
CA ARG A 51 -4.94 -11.15 14.28
C ARG A 51 -5.21 -12.08 13.10
N ALA A 52 -6.31 -11.88 12.38
CA ALA A 52 -6.63 -12.69 11.21
C ALA A 52 -5.58 -12.54 10.09
N ALA A 53 -5.18 -11.31 9.80
CA ALA A 53 -4.16 -11.03 8.80
C ALA A 53 -2.77 -11.57 9.22
N ARG A 54 -2.43 -11.44 10.50
CA ARG A 54 -1.18 -11.94 11.08
C ARG A 54 -1.10 -13.47 11.06
N ASP A 55 -2.21 -14.15 11.35
CA ASP A 55 -2.33 -15.61 11.26
C ASP A 55 -2.14 -16.09 9.80
N TYR A 56 -2.65 -15.33 8.83
CA TYR A 56 -2.48 -15.61 7.41
C TYR A 56 -1.03 -15.40 6.94
N ALA A 57 -0.42 -14.29 7.29
CA ALA A 57 0.95 -13.97 6.90
C ALA A 57 2.00 -14.83 7.62
N GLY A 58 1.73 -15.30 8.84
CA GLY A 58 2.64 -16.11 9.63
C GLY A 58 3.82 -15.36 10.26
N GLU A 59 3.93 -14.06 10.02
CA GLU A 59 4.98 -13.15 10.52
C GLU A 59 4.41 -11.73 10.67
N PRO A 60 5.11 -10.75 11.30
CA PRO A 60 4.64 -9.36 11.36
C PRO A 60 4.29 -8.82 9.99
N LEU A 61 3.13 -8.15 9.87
CA LEU A 61 2.61 -7.69 8.58
C LEU A 61 3.53 -6.68 7.91
N SER A 62 4.13 -5.77 8.69
CA SER A 62 5.13 -4.81 8.20
C SER A 62 6.38 -5.50 7.63
N VAL A 63 6.87 -6.56 8.29
CA VAL A 63 7.99 -7.35 7.78
C VAL A 63 7.60 -8.13 6.53
N HIS A 64 6.41 -8.73 6.53
CA HIS A 64 5.90 -9.47 5.37
C HIS A 64 5.80 -8.57 4.13
N ALA A 65 5.20 -7.37 4.29
CA ALA A 65 5.12 -6.40 3.23
C ALA A 65 6.50 -5.92 2.75
N ALA A 66 7.40 -5.59 3.68
CA ALA A 66 8.76 -5.14 3.33
C ALA A 66 9.54 -6.20 2.55
N LYS A 67 9.48 -7.47 2.99
CA LYS A 67 10.10 -8.59 2.25
C LYS A 67 9.52 -8.73 0.84
N GLY A 68 8.20 -8.59 0.69
CA GLY A 68 7.55 -8.62 -0.61
C GLY A 68 8.05 -7.51 -1.54
N LEU A 69 8.13 -6.28 -1.04
CA LEU A 69 8.63 -5.15 -1.83
C LEU A 69 10.08 -5.36 -2.25
N VAL A 70 10.96 -5.74 -1.31
CA VAL A 70 12.39 -5.97 -1.58
C VAL A 70 12.61 -7.11 -2.57
N ALA A 71 11.78 -8.15 -2.54
CA ALA A 71 11.92 -9.30 -3.42
C ALA A 71 11.45 -9.05 -4.86
N HIS A 72 10.58 -8.07 -5.09
CA HIS A 72 9.90 -7.90 -6.37
C HIS A 72 10.17 -6.57 -7.07
N ILE A 73 10.62 -5.53 -6.36
CA ILE A 73 10.84 -4.21 -6.96
C ILE A 73 12.33 -3.99 -7.22
N HIS A 74 12.64 -3.65 -8.47
CA HIS A 74 14.00 -3.34 -8.92
C HIS A 74 14.05 -1.94 -9.54
N SER A 75 15.25 -1.42 -9.79
CA SER A 75 15.44 -0.14 -10.47
C SER A 75 14.77 -0.15 -11.85
N GLY A 76 14.02 0.91 -12.15
CA GLY A 76 13.27 1.08 -13.38
C GLY A 76 11.89 0.42 -13.43
N ASP A 77 11.53 -0.38 -12.42
CA ASP A 77 10.21 -1.02 -12.38
C ASP A 77 9.08 -0.02 -12.17
N LEU A 78 7.90 -0.34 -12.69
CA LEU A 78 6.65 0.34 -12.37
C LEU A 78 6.06 -0.20 -11.08
N VAL A 79 5.55 0.69 -10.23
CA VAL A 79 4.78 0.34 -9.02
C VAL A 79 3.48 1.11 -9.03
N TYR A 80 2.35 0.40 -9.10
CA TYR A 80 1.04 1.05 -9.07
C TYR A 80 0.57 1.23 -7.63
N ILE A 81 0.19 2.45 -7.29
CA ILE A 81 -0.39 2.82 -5.99
C ILE A 81 -1.83 3.25 -6.24
N ILE A 82 -2.78 2.47 -5.77
CA ILE A 82 -4.21 2.73 -5.91
C ILE A 82 -4.71 3.38 -4.64
N THR A 83 -5.27 4.58 -4.74
CA THR A 83 -5.84 5.32 -3.60
C THR A 83 -6.99 6.22 -4.06
N GLY A 84 -7.58 6.97 -3.14
CA GLY A 84 -8.56 8.00 -3.48
C GLY A 84 -9.95 7.72 -2.95
N PHE A 85 -10.05 7.49 -1.65
CA PHE A 85 -11.34 7.49 -0.98
C PHE A 85 -11.93 8.90 -1.03
N VAL A 86 -13.06 9.06 -1.75
CA VAL A 86 -13.72 10.35 -1.99
C VAL A 86 -14.88 10.52 -1.03
N LEU A 87 -14.81 11.53 -0.18
CA LEU A 87 -15.83 11.87 0.79
C LEU A 87 -17.04 12.54 0.13
N LEU A 88 -18.19 11.96 0.29
CA LEU A 88 -19.47 12.56 -0.11
C LEU A 88 -20.08 13.34 1.07
N PRO A 89 -20.72 14.50 0.85
CA PRO A 89 -21.09 15.14 -0.42
C PRO A 89 -20.06 16.13 -0.99
N TRP A 90 -18.90 16.30 -0.32
CA TRP A 90 -17.92 17.34 -0.69
C TRP A 90 -17.15 17.00 -1.98
N LYS A 91 -17.16 15.75 -2.42
CA LYS A 91 -16.40 15.25 -3.57
C LYS A 91 -14.90 15.59 -3.46
N GLN A 92 -14.38 15.48 -2.25
CA GLN A 92 -12.96 15.69 -1.94
C GLN A 92 -12.32 14.39 -1.49
N PRO A 93 -11.06 14.14 -1.84
CA PRO A 93 -10.33 12.99 -1.33
C PRO A 93 -10.13 13.09 0.18
N GLU A 94 -10.17 11.94 0.84
CA GLU A 94 -9.74 11.83 2.23
C GLU A 94 -8.22 12.09 2.34
N THR A 95 -7.81 12.78 3.40
CA THR A 95 -6.45 13.34 3.46
C THR A 95 -5.39 12.26 3.69
N ASP A 96 -5.69 11.29 4.55
CA ASP A 96 -4.70 10.28 4.99
C ASP A 96 -4.25 9.36 3.87
N GLY A 97 -5.17 8.82 3.07
CA GLY A 97 -4.85 8.00 1.89
C GLY A 97 -4.01 8.74 0.87
N MET A 98 -4.34 10.00 0.60
CA MET A 98 -3.62 10.83 -0.38
C MET A 98 -2.20 11.15 0.08
N VAL A 99 -2.04 11.64 1.32
CA VAL A 99 -0.74 12.03 1.85
C VAL A 99 0.16 10.80 2.03
N SER A 100 -0.36 9.73 2.61
CA SER A 100 0.42 8.50 2.84
C SER A 100 0.85 7.83 1.53
N SER A 101 0.00 7.81 0.49
CA SER A 101 0.36 7.29 -0.83
C SER A 101 1.48 8.10 -1.49
N MET A 102 1.44 9.42 -1.39
CA MET A 102 2.50 10.28 -1.90
C MET A 102 3.82 10.11 -1.13
N MET A 103 3.76 9.94 0.19
CA MET A 103 4.94 9.62 1.00
C MET A 103 5.49 8.25 0.67
N LEU A 104 4.63 7.27 0.43
CA LEU A 104 5.02 5.93 -0.02
C LEU A 104 5.70 5.98 -1.40
N ALA A 105 5.15 6.73 -2.35
CA ALA A 105 5.77 6.94 -3.66
C ALA A 105 7.20 7.51 -3.51
N ARG A 106 7.38 8.52 -2.65
CA ARG A 106 8.70 9.08 -2.36
C ARG A 106 9.67 8.05 -1.77
N PHE A 107 9.17 7.24 -0.83
CA PHE A 107 9.97 6.15 -0.26
C PHE A 107 10.38 5.14 -1.33
N LEU A 108 9.46 4.70 -2.16
CA LEU A 108 9.71 3.71 -3.22
C LEU A 108 10.75 4.20 -4.23
N ILE A 109 10.65 5.44 -4.69
CA ILE A 109 11.66 6.05 -5.57
C ILE A 109 13.03 6.01 -4.90
N LYS A 110 13.13 6.43 -3.64
CA LYS A 110 14.42 6.51 -2.94
C LYS A 110 15.01 5.15 -2.59
N ALA A 111 14.17 4.17 -2.27
CA ALA A 111 14.62 2.85 -1.84
C ALA A 111 14.94 1.93 -3.01
N PHE A 112 14.21 2.05 -4.12
CA PHE A 112 14.24 1.09 -5.23
C PHE A 112 14.58 1.72 -6.58
N ASP A 113 14.60 3.05 -6.69
CA ASP A 113 14.78 3.74 -7.98
C ASP A 113 13.74 3.28 -9.02
N CYS A 114 12.49 3.09 -8.57
CA CYS A 114 11.36 2.67 -9.37
C CYS A 114 10.49 3.87 -9.75
N THR A 115 9.57 3.68 -10.68
CA THR A 115 8.61 4.70 -11.13
C THR A 115 7.22 4.41 -10.55
N PRO A 116 6.78 5.13 -9.51
CA PRO A 116 5.41 5.01 -9.00
C PRO A 116 4.40 5.60 -9.97
N VAL A 117 3.30 4.88 -10.15
CA VAL A 117 2.11 5.34 -10.88
C VAL A 117 0.94 5.41 -9.91
N LEU A 118 0.50 6.61 -9.61
CA LEU A 118 -0.63 6.83 -8.72
C LEU A 118 -1.94 6.73 -9.50
N VAL A 119 -2.77 5.75 -9.16
CA VAL A 119 -4.05 5.48 -9.82
C VAL A 119 -5.16 5.97 -8.89
N VAL A 120 -5.87 7.02 -9.31
CA VAL A 120 -6.84 7.71 -8.45
C VAL A 120 -8.12 8.08 -9.21
N PRO A 121 -9.25 8.28 -8.53
CA PRO A 121 -10.41 8.92 -9.16
C PRO A 121 -10.08 10.33 -9.71
N GLU A 122 -10.79 10.75 -10.76
CA GLU A 122 -10.59 12.08 -11.37
C GLU A 122 -10.64 13.22 -10.36
N GLU A 123 -11.54 13.14 -9.38
CA GLU A 123 -11.71 14.17 -8.34
C GLU A 123 -10.46 14.34 -7.45
N CYS A 124 -9.56 13.35 -7.44
CA CYS A 124 -8.33 13.38 -6.65
C CYS A 124 -7.16 14.03 -7.40
N MET A 125 -7.22 14.18 -8.71
CA MET A 125 -6.08 14.61 -9.54
C MET A 125 -5.55 16.00 -9.14
N GLU A 126 -6.41 16.93 -8.79
CA GLU A 126 -5.97 18.26 -8.34
C GLU A 126 -5.20 18.19 -7.01
N ALA A 127 -5.66 17.36 -6.07
CA ALA A 127 -4.95 17.13 -4.81
C ALA A 127 -3.58 16.49 -5.04
N VAL A 128 -3.49 15.53 -5.96
CA VAL A 128 -2.22 14.90 -6.37
C VAL A 128 -1.23 15.94 -6.90
N ARG A 129 -1.67 16.80 -7.82
CA ARG A 129 -0.80 17.85 -8.40
C ARG A 129 -0.25 18.79 -7.33
N ARG A 130 -1.10 19.23 -6.40
CA ARG A 130 -0.69 20.10 -5.29
C ARG A 130 0.28 19.40 -4.34
N LEU A 131 0.01 18.16 -3.98
CA LEU A 131 0.89 17.38 -3.10
C LEU A 131 2.24 17.10 -3.78
N ALA A 132 2.25 16.77 -5.06
CA ALA A 132 3.49 16.55 -5.82
C ALA A 132 4.38 17.79 -5.78
N MET A 133 3.81 18.98 -5.97
CA MET A 133 4.54 20.25 -5.90
C MET A 133 5.12 20.51 -4.50
N VAL A 134 4.34 20.27 -3.44
CA VAL A 134 4.78 20.46 -2.05
C VAL A 134 5.88 19.47 -1.66
N LEU A 135 5.80 18.24 -2.15
CA LEU A 135 6.75 17.17 -1.85
C LEU A 135 7.97 17.16 -2.79
N GLY A 136 7.98 18.03 -3.79
CA GLY A 136 9.11 18.16 -4.73
C GLY A 136 9.23 16.99 -5.69
N PHE A 137 8.10 16.44 -6.16
CA PHE A 137 8.07 15.43 -7.22
C PHE A 137 8.05 16.05 -8.60
N HIS A 138 8.67 15.37 -9.55
CA HIS A 138 8.39 15.55 -10.96
C HIS A 138 7.18 14.67 -11.32
N LEU A 139 6.01 15.29 -11.41
CA LEU A 139 4.77 14.60 -11.76
C LEU A 139 4.50 14.74 -13.25
N TYR A 140 4.33 13.60 -13.91
CA TYR A 140 4.01 13.53 -15.34
C TYR A 140 2.61 12.96 -15.55
N ASP A 141 2.02 13.28 -16.69
CA ASP A 141 0.68 12.79 -17.07
C ASP A 141 0.74 11.42 -17.76
N THR A 142 1.93 10.97 -18.17
CA THR A 142 2.13 9.68 -18.82
C THR A 142 3.19 8.84 -18.11
N VAL A 143 3.04 7.52 -18.20
CA VAL A 143 3.99 6.56 -17.64
C VAL A 143 5.33 6.67 -18.33
N GLU A 144 5.30 6.82 -19.63
CA GLU A 144 6.46 6.90 -20.51
C GLU A 144 7.35 8.10 -20.13
N GLU A 145 6.76 9.29 -19.98
CA GLU A 145 7.50 10.48 -19.53
C GLU A 145 8.08 10.30 -18.13
N ALA A 146 7.32 9.72 -17.19
CA ALA A 146 7.80 9.50 -15.85
C ALA A 146 8.99 8.53 -15.78
N GLN A 147 9.11 7.60 -16.72
CA GLN A 147 10.25 6.66 -16.80
C GLN A 147 11.51 7.28 -17.42
N GLU A 148 11.37 8.40 -18.17
CA GLU A 148 12.52 9.07 -18.78
C GLU A 148 13.36 9.90 -17.79
N TYR A 149 12.77 10.30 -16.66
CA TYR A 149 13.40 11.24 -15.74
C TYR A 149 13.55 10.65 -14.33
N PRO A 150 14.67 10.94 -13.67
CA PRO A 150 14.89 10.47 -12.30
C PRO A 150 13.97 11.21 -11.32
N PHE A 151 13.63 10.58 -10.22
CA PHE A 151 12.82 11.14 -9.14
C PHE A 151 11.43 11.60 -9.61
N SER A 152 10.85 10.83 -10.51
CA SER A 152 9.60 11.10 -11.18
C SER A 152 8.51 10.12 -10.79
N MET A 153 7.28 10.53 -10.98
CA MET A 153 6.10 9.70 -10.84
C MET A 153 5.05 10.10 -11.88
N CYS A 154 4.14 9.20 -12.16
CA CYS A 154 2.95 9.46 -12.98
C CYS A 154 1.71 9.43 -12.10
N ALA A 155 0.68 10.18 -12.46
CA ALA A 155 -0.65 10.04 -11.90
C ALA A 155 -1.68 9.90 -13.02
N VAL A 156 -2.52 8.90 -12.92
CA VAL A 156 -3.55 8.60 -13.92
C VAL A 156 -4.94 8.57 -13.27
N PRO A 157 -5.91 9.24 -13.89
CA PRO A 157 -7.29 9.13 -13.47
C PRO A 157 -7.84 7.74 -13.79
N PHE A 158 -8.65 7.20 -12.90
CA PHE A 158 -9.29 5.91 -13.09
C PHE A 158 -10.80 6.00 -12.84
N THR A 159 -11.57 5.34 -13.69
CA THR A 159 -13.03 5.35 -13.62
C THR A 159 -13.57 4.64 -12.37
N LYS A 160 -14.74 5.08 -11.93
CA LYS A 160 -15.57 4.38 -10.93
C LYS A 160 -16.69 3.55 -11.56
N ASP A 161 -16.82 3.58 -12.91
CA ASP A 161 -17.81 2.76 -13.61
C ASP A 161 -17.26 1.35 -13.84
N ASP A 162 -17.93 0.37 -13.27
CA ASP A 162 -17.55 -1.05 -13.38
C ASP A 162 -17.49 -1.57 -14.82
N ARG A 163 -18.20 -0.92 -15.75
CA ARG A 163 -18.20 -1.31 -17.17
C ARG A 163 -17.00 -0.80 -17.91
N GLU A 164 -16.46 0.35 -17.50
CA GLU A 164 -15.28 0.99 -18.12
C GLU A 164 -13.98 0.51 -17.49
N ALA A 165 -14.01 0.15 -16.19
CA ALA A 165 -12.82 -0.20 -15.41
C ALA A 165 -11.97 -1.31 -16.06
N PRO A 166 -12.51 -2.41 -16.60
CA PRO A 166 -11.70 -3.43 -17.26
C PRO A 166 -10.88 -2.90 -18.44
N ALA A 167 -11.51 -2.13 -19.30
CA ALA A 167 -10.83 -1.57 -20.48
C ALA A 167 -9.73 -0.56 -20.08
N GLN A 168 -9.99 0.27 -19.05
CA GLN A 168 -8.98 1.18 -18.54
C GLN A 168 -7.81 0.44 -17.86
N ALA A 169 -8.10 -0.65 -17.15
CA ALA A 169 -7.05 -1.46 -16.54
C ALA A 169 -6.17 -2.12 -17.61
N GLU A 170 -6.77 -2.69 -18.65
CA GLU A 170 -6.03 -3.27 -19.78
C GLU A 170 -5.16 -2.21 -20.49
N ALA A 171 -5.70 -1.02 -20.74
CA ALA A 171 -4.97 0.09 -21.35
C ALA A 171 -3.79 0.56 -20.47
N LEU A 172 -3.96 0.58 -19.15
CA LEU A 172 -2.88 0.92 -18.23
C LEU A 172 -1.81 -0.15 -18.18
N LEU A 173 -2.18 -1.42 -18.13
CA LEU A 173 -1.25 -2.56 -18.13
C LEU A 173 -0.50 -2.70 -19.46
N ALA A 174 -1.09 -2.25 -20.57
CA ALA A 174 -0.42 -2.21 -21.88
C ALA A 174 0.76 -1.21 -21.91
N LYS A 175 0.78 -0.22 -21.04
CA LYS A 175 1.92 0.71 -20.88
C LYS A 175 3.08 0.14 -20.09
N GLY A 176 2.83 -0.89 -19.29
CA GLY A 176 3.83 -1.61 -18.52
C GLY A 176 3.18 -2.41 -17.39
N VAL A 177 3.63 -3.64 -17.23
CA VAL A 177 3.18 -4.49 -16.12
C VAL A 177 3.93 -4.07 -14.86
N PRO A 178 3.23 -3.70 -13.77
CA PRO A 178 3.90 -3.28 -12.55
C PRO A 178 4.53 -4.45 -11.81
N ALA A 179 5.69 -4.22 -11.18
CA ALA A 179 6.33 -5.18 -10.28
C ALA A 179 5.51 -5.38 -8.98
N ALA A 180 4.77 -4.34 -8.58
CA ALA A 180 3.87 -4.41 -7.43
C ALA A 180 2.65 -3.50 -7.64
N VAL A 181 1.52 -3.91 -7.05
CA VAL A 181 0.30 -3.09 -6.91
C VAL A 181 0.00 -2.93 -5.43
N ILE A 182 -0.04 -1.70 -4.97
CA ILE A 182 -0.28 -1.36 -3.57
C ILE A 182 -1.61 -0.60 -3.48
N THR A 183 -2.55 -1.09 -2.70
CA THR A 183 -3.79 -0.37 -2.41
C THR A 183 -3.69 0.30 -1.04
N ASN A 184 -4.03 1.58 -0.98
CA ASN A 184 -3.96 2.37 0.24
C ASN A 184 -5.18 3.29 0.34
N GLU A 185 -6.02 3.11 1.35
CA GLU A 185 -7.27 3.86 1.51
C GLU A 185 -8.10 3.91 0.21
N ALA A 186 -8.29 2.76 -0.40
CA ALA A 186 -9.12 2.60 -1.59
C ALA A 186 -10.31 1.70 -1.27
N PRO A 187 -11.55 2.12 -1.61
CA PRO A 187 -12.72 1.27 -1.42
C PRO A 187 -12.60 -0.02 -2.22
N GLY A 188 -12.93 -1.13 -1.60
CA GLY A 188 -12.88 -2.45 -2.24
C GLY A 188 -14.18 -3.22 -2.07
N ARG A 189 -14.42 -4.16 -2.97
CA ARG A 189 -15.54 -5.09 -2.85
C ARG A 189 -15.16 -6.27 -1.97
N ASN A 190 -16.06 -6.63 -1.06
CA ASN A 190 -15.94 -7.91 -0.35
C ASN A 190 -16.45 -9.08 -1.23
N ALA A 191 -16.35 -10.31 -0.72
CA ALA A 191 -16.81 -11.52 -1.42
C ALA A 191 -18.31 -11.52 -1.81
N LYS A 192 -19.10 -10.63 -1.20
CA LYS A 192 -20.53 -10.44 -1.51
C LYS A 192 -20.80 -9.32 -2.53
N GLY A 193 -19.74 -8.70 -3.06
CA GLY A 193 -19.82 -7.59 -4.00
C GLY A 193 -20.20 -6.25 -3.37
N ALA A 194 -20.22 -6.14 -2.05
CA ALA A 194 -20.47 -4.89 -1.35
C ALA A 194 -19.16 -4.13 -1.13
N TYR A 195 -19.20 -2.81 -1.34
CA TYR A 195 -18.10 -1.91 -1.00
C TYR A 195 -18.13 -1.57 0.49
N HIS A 196 -16.98 -1.39 1.07
CA HIS A 196 -16.79 -0.95 2.44
C HIS A 196 -15.81 0.20 2.47
#